data_d4954f59d405c02a37ac5a9659cb76be
#
_entry.id   d4954f59d405c02a37ac5a9659cb76be
#
_cell.length_a   1.000
_cell.length_b   1.000
_cell.length_c   1.000
_cell.angle_alpha   90.00
_cell.angle_beta   90.00
_cell.angle_gamma   90.00
#
_symmetry.space_group_name_H-M   'P 1'
#
loop_
_entity.id
_entity.type
_entity.pdbx_description
1 polymer ?
#
loop_
_entity_poly.entity_id
_entity_poly.type
_entity_poly.pdbx_seq_one_letter_code
_entity_poly.pdbx_strand_id
1 'polypeptide(L)'
;MIRKLIIGFILMLVVSFYVFPIEFTFLPRSINSKMFIAVFGILAYVFDSIRKGSAEISGSVLMAGLMAITFSVWCLLSITVSTTSDKTYVTYILSFATWLTGAYGVYAALRMGYKTVDLQILVRYLALVGVFQCVTAVLIDNYSGFSSFVDRFVVGGGYYRRSMRLYGIGAALDPGGIRFSVIQVMIAHLFATNPNVRNNRQSQLTLLLAFSIITIIGSVISRTTLVGSGLGLAYIGFSLVKLRQGGFITLRMMQTYVVFLFAMIGVLAFSIYFYSVSRTFHGYLRFGFEAFFNWAETGVFRTHSTDILDTMWVWPNDPITWLIGKGTIANYINGTDIGYCNFIFYCGVIGLLIFSSFFIYCHWTHVRKFANFRITALLLTALTFIVWAKVTSDIFFIDALLFCIAGDVLTAEGESDREDALPETELATP
;
A
#
# COMPACT_ATOMS: atom_id res chain seq x y z
N MET A 1 12.84 -28.43 -6.66
CA MET A 1 13.28 -27.08 -6.22
C MET A 1 12.97 -26.02 -7.29
N ILE A 2 13.41 -26.18 -8.54
CA ILE A 2 13.23 -25.22 -9.65
C ILE A 2 11.75 -24.87 -9.90
N ARG A 3 10.83 -25.86 -9.97
CA ARG A 3 9.40 -25.64 -10.18
C ARG A 3 8.78 -24.71 -9.09
N LYS A 4 9.16 -24.88 -7.82
CA LYS A 4 8.68 -24.02 -6.73
C LYS A 4 9.18 -22.58 -6.86
N LEU A 5 10.43 -22.39 -7.31
CA LEU A 5 11.00 -21.07 -7.55
C LEU A 5 10.30 -20.36 -8.72
N ILE A 6 10.05 -21.08 -9.82
CA ILE A 6 9.32 -20.52 -10.98
C ILE A 6 7.91 -20.10 -10.57
N ILE A 7 7.15 -20.95 -9.85
CA ILE A 7 5.82 -20.62 -9.37
C ILE A 7 5.88 -19.39 -8.44
N GLY A 8 6.80 -19.38 -7.49
CA GLY A 8 6.97 -18.25 -6.59
C GLY A 8 7.27 -16.93 -7.31
N PHE A 9 8.09 -16.98 -8.36
CA PHE A 9 8.41 -15.82 -9.19
C PHE A 9 7.18 -15.34 -9.99
N ILE A 10 6.40 -16.25 -10.59
CA ILE A 10 5.16 -15.88 -11.30
C ILE A 10 4.16 -15.24 -10.34
N LEU A 11 3.97 -15.81 -9.15
CA LEU A 11 3.07 -15.25 -8.13
C LEU A 11 3.55 -13.86 -7.70
N MET A 12 4.86 -13.66 -7.50
CA MET A 12 5.43 -12.35 -7.21
C MET A 12 5.12 -11.34 -8.32
N LEU A 13 5.22 -11.71 -9.60
CA LEU A 13 4.89 -10.83 -10.72
C LEU A 13 3.40 -10.46 -10.73
N VAL A 14 2.50 -11.42 -10.46
CA VAL A 14 1.06 -11.15 -10.36
C VAL A 14 0.77 -10.13 -9.25
N VAL A 15 1.34 -10.33 -8.06
CA VAL A 15 1.23 -9.39 -6.94
C VAL A 15 1.84 -8.04 -7.30
N SER A 16 2.99 -8.02 -7.99
CA SER A 16 3.67 -6.79 -8.43
C SER A 16 2.80 -5.99 -9.41
N PHE A 17 2.21 -6.64 -10.40
CA PHE A 17 1.35 -5.98 -11.40
C PHE A 17 0.05 -5.43 -10.80
N TYR A 18 -0.41 -6.01 -9.72
CA TYR A 18 -1.53 -5.49 -8.96
C TYR A 18 -1.10 -4.31 -8.09
N VAL A 19 -0.11 -4.48 -7.23
CA VAL A 19 0.31 -3.46 -6.25
C VAL A 19 0.98 -2.27 -6.92
N PHE A 20 1.82 -2.50 -7.94
CA PHE A 20 2.52 -1.47 -8.72
C PHE A 20 2.06 -1.55 -10.19
N PRO A 21 0.86 -1.05 -10.52
CA PRO A 21 0.36 -1.08 -11.88
C PRO A 21 1.29 -0.37 -12.85
N ILE A 22 1.53 -0.98 -14.00
CA ILE A 22 2.33 -0.42 -15.09
C ILE A 22 1.45 -0.15 -16.31
N GLU A 23 1.73 0.95 -16.99
CA GLU A 23 1.19 1.27 -18.31
C GLU A 23 2.18 0.79 -19.37
N PHE A 24 1.67 0.07 -20.37
CA PHE A 24 2.51 -0.44 -21.43
C PHE A 24 2.52 0.52 -22.61
N THR A 25 3.69 0.71 -23.25
CA THR A 25 3.87 1.63 -24.40
C THR A 25 3.08 1.22 -25.63
N PHE A 26 2.76 -0.08 -25.77
CA PHE A 26 2.01 -0.66 -26.89
C PHE A 26 0.49 -0.73 -26.65
N LEU A 27 0.01 -0.26 -25.49
CA LEU A 27 -1.41 -0.22 -25.14
C LEU A 27 -1.89 1.22 -24.96
N PRO A 28 -3.20 1.48 -25.10
CA PRO A 28 -3.77 2.77 -24.72
C PRO A 28 -3.45 3.10 -23.27
N ARG A 29 -3.12 4.37 -22.97
CA ARG A 29 -2.73 4.84 -21.62
C ARG A 29 -3.77 4.56 -20.52
N SER A 30 -5.02 4.32 -20.89
CA SER A 30 -6.09 3.95 -19.95
C SER A 30 -5.99 2.51 -19.47
N ILE A 31 -5.19 1.65 -20.12
CA ILE A 31 -5.08 0.23 -19.83
C ILE A 31 -3.73 -0.04 -19.14
N ASN A 32 -3.79 -0.55 -17.93
CA ASN A 32 -2.61 -0.90 -17.13
C ASN A 32 -2.66 -2.36 -16.65
N SER A 33 -1.55 -2.85 -16.10
CA SER A 33 -1.41 -4.23 -15.64
C SER A 33 -2.46 -4.66 -14.61
N LYS A 34 -2.93 -3.74 -13.75
CA LYS A 34 -3.99 -4.00 -12.76
C LYS A 34 -5.28 -4.46 -13.43
N MET A 35 -5.63 -3.89 -14.60
CA MET A 35 -6.85 -4.26 -15.32
C MET A 35 -6.80 -5.70 -15.84
N PHE A 36 -5.63 -6.17 -16.29
CA PHE A 36 -5.48 -7.57 -16.68
C PHE A 36 -5.68 -8.51 -15.50
N ILE A 37 -5.11 -8.15 -14.33
CA ILE A 37 -5.33 -8.92 -13.10
C ILE A 37 -6.81 -8.86 -12.68
N ALA A 38 -7.49 -7.73 -12.89
CA ALA A 38 -8.92 -7.59 -12.59
C ALA A 38 -9.79 -8.49 -13.49
N VAL A 39 -9.51 -8.55 -14.79
CA VAL A 39 -10.20 -9.46 -15.71
C VAL A 39 -9.97 -10.93 -15.30
N PHE A 40 -8.72 -11.30 -15.00
CA PHE A 40 -8.42 -12.63 -14.47
C PHE A 40 -9.19 -12.90 -13.16
N GLY A 41 -9.29 -11.92 -12.26
CA GLY A 41 -10.04 -12.05 -11.02
C GLY A 41 -11.54 -12.24 -11.22
N ILE A 42 -12.14 -11.54 -12.19
CA ILE A 42 -13.55 -11.74 -12.56
C ILE A 42 -13.77 -13.18 -13.05
N LEU A 43 -12.92 -13.64 -13.96
CA LEU A 43 -13.02 -15.01 -14.49
C LEU A 43 -12.85 -16.07 -13.40
N ALA A 44 -11.88 -15.86 -12.51
CA ALA A 44 -11.64 -16.75 -11.37
C ALA A 44 -12.84 -16.76 -10.41
N TYR A 45 -13.43 -15.59 -10.09
CA TYR A 45 -14.61 -15.48 -9.24
C TYR A 45 -15.82 -16.20 -9.85
N VAL A 46 -16.07 -15.98 -11.13
CA VAL A 46 -17.17 -16.65 -11.84
C VAL A 46 -16.97 -18.17 -11.84
N PHE A 47 -15.75 -18.64 -12.11
CA PHE A 47 -15.41 -20.06 -12.07
C PHE A 47 -15.62 -20.67 -10.68
N ASP A 48 -15.12 -20.01 -9.63
CA ASP A 48 -15.29 -20.43 -8.24
C ASP A 48 -16.78 -20.45 -7.85
N SER A 49 -17.58 -19.45 -8.26
CA SER A 49 -19.02 -19.37 -7.99
C SER A 49 -19.80 -20.51 -8.68
N ILE A 50 -19.46 -20.81 -9.93
CA ILE A 50 -20.08 -21.96 -10.66
C ILE A 50 -19.74 -23.27 -9.96
N ARG A 51 -18.48 -23.45 -9.55
CA ARG A 51 -18.04 -24.68 -8.87
C ARG A 51 -18.71 -24.88 -7.52
N LYS A 52 -18.98 -23.81 -6.79
CA LYS A 52 -19.64 -23.84 -5.47
C LYS A 52 -21.17 -23.86 -5.56
N GLY A 53 -21.74 -23.52 -6.72
CA GLY A 53 -23.19 -23.37 -6.91
C GLY A 53 -23.78 -22.14 -6.24
N SER A 54 -22.97 -21.24 -5.68
CA SER A 54 -23.38 -20.00 -5.04
C SER A 54 -22.43 -18.83 -5.38
N ALA A 55 -22.99 -17.63 -5.47
CA ALA A 55 -22.24 -16.39 -5.71
C ALA A 55 -22.57 -15.40 -4.58
N GLU A 56 -21.99 -15.65 -3.42
CA GLU A 56 -22.24 -14.82 -2.23
C GLU A 56 -21.11 -13.80 -2.03
N ILE A 57 -21.50 -12.58 -1.71
CA ILE A 57 -20.59 -11.49 -1.34
C ILE A 57 -20.99 -11.04 0.06
N SER A 58 -20.01 -10.84 0.95
CA SER A 58 -20.28 -10.44 2.32
C SER A 58 -20.90 -9.02 2.40
N GLY A 59 -21.72 -8.81 3.44
CA GLY A 59 -22.29 -7.50 3.73
C GLY A 59 -21.25 -6.40 3.91
N SER A 60 -20.03 -6.75 4.35
CA SER A 60 -18.93 -5.79 4.50
C SER A 60 -18.46 -5.23 3.15
N VAL A 61 -18.32 -6.07 2.14
CA VAL A 61 -17.93 -5.67 0.76
C VAL A 61 -19.08 -4.91 0.10
N LEU A 62 -20.33 -5.36 0.27
CA LEU A 62 -21.51 -4.66 -0.25
C LEU A 62 -21.63 -3.26 0.34
N MET A 63 -21.42 -3.09 1.65
CA MET A 63 -21.45 -1.78 2.30
C MET A 63 -20.31 -0.88 1.81
N ALA A 64 -19.09 -1.41 1.66
CA ALA A 64 -17.98 -0.66 1.06
C ALA A 64 -18.30 -0.21 -0.37
N GLY A 65 -18.91 -1.09 -1.18
CA GLY A 65 -19.39 -0.76 -2.53
C GLY A 65 -20.46 0.32 -2.53
N LEU A 66 -21.41 0.25 -1.60
CA LEU A 66 -22.46 1.28 -1.45
C LEU A 66 -21.85 2.65 -1.10
N MET A 67 -20.86 2.69 -0.19
CA MET A 67 -20.16 3.93 0.15
C MET A 67 -19.36 4.50 -1.05
N ALA A 68 -18.71 3.63 -1.84
CA ALA A 68 -18.02 4.03 -3.06
C ALA A 68 -19.01 4.58 -4.13
N ILE A 69 -20.21 3.98 -4.26
CA ILE A 69 -21.29 4.49 -5.12
C ILE A 69 -21.75 5.85 -4.60
N THR A 70 -22.00 5.98 -3.30
CA THR A 70 -22.44 7.25 -2.68
C THR A 70 -21.43 8.36 -2.95
N PHE A 71 -20.13 8.08 -2.83
CA PHE A 71 -19.08 9.03 -3.18
C PHE A 71 -19.09 9.40 -4.66
N SER A 72 -19.20 8.42 -5.56
CA SER A 72 -19.28 8.67 -7.01
C SER A 72 -20.50 9.52 -7.39
N VAL A 73 -21.67 9.23 -6.79
CA VAL A 73 -22.91 10.00 -7.01
C VAL A 73 -22.75 11.43 -6.48
N TRP A 74 -22.14 11.60 -5.30
CA TRP A 74 -21.87 12.94 -4.77
C TRP A 74 -20.92 13.73 -5.69
N CYS A 75 -19.87 13.10 -6.22
CA CYS A 75 -18.98 13.73 -7.20
C CYS A 75 -19.71 14.08 -8.51
N LEU A 76 -20.66 13.25 -8.96
CA LEU A 76 -21.51 13.56 -10.10
C LEU A 76 -22.38 14.80 -9.84
N LEU A 77 -22.92 14.93 -8.64
CA LEU A 77 -23.66 16.14 -8.23
C LEU A 77 -22.75 17.39 -8.30
N SER A 78 -21.51 17.31 -7.78
CA SER A 78 -20.54 18.42 -7.83
C SER A 78 -20.26 18.89 -9.26
N ILE A 79 -19.97 17.97 -10.18
CA ILE A 79 -19.70 18.34 -11.60
C ILE A 79 -20.93 18.89 -12.29
N THR A 80 -22.13 18.40 -11.95
CA THR A 80 -23.40 18.86 -12.54
C THR A 80 -23.72 20.29 -12.07
N VAL A 81 -23.62 20.55 -10.78
CA VAL A 81 -23.87 21.88 -10.20
C VAL A 81 -22.88 22.92 -10.74
N SER A 82 -21.61 22.52 -10.90
CA SER A 82 -20.54 23.39 -11.36
C SER A 82 -20.38 23.42 -12.90
N THR A 83 -21.19 22.65 -13.64
CA THR A 83 -21.14 22.53 -15.10
C THR A 83 -19.76 22.20 -15.65
N THR A 84 -19.01 21.34 -14.92
CA THR A 84 -17.67 20.88 -15.30
C THR A 84 -17.74 19.49 -15.95
N SER A 85 -16.67 19.06 -16.60
CA SER A 85 -16.58 17.76 -17.30
C SER A 85 -15.55 16.80 -16.71
N ASP A 86 -14.92 17.15 -15.58
CA ASP A 86 -13.89 16.33 -14.93
C ASP A 86 -14.52 15.14 -14.22
N LYS A 87 -14.37 13.94 -14.76
CA LYS A 87 -14.95 12.69 -14.24
C LYS A 87 -14.01 11.93 -13.31
N THR A 88 -12.91 12.52 -12.84
CA THR A 88 -11.86 11.83 -12.09
C THR A 88 -12.42 11.03 -10.91
N TYR A 89 -13.25 11.63 -10.05
CA TYR A 89 -13.83 10.93 -8.91
C TYR A 89 -15.26 10.41 -9.14
N VAL A 90 -15.95 10.87 -10.19
CA VAL A 90 -17.24 10.29 -10.59
C VAL A 90 -17.10 8.80 -10.92
N THR A 91 -15.96 8.41 -11.51
CA THR A 91 -15.64 7.02 -11.86
C THR A 91 -15.00 6.24 -10.71
N TYR A 92 -15.06 6.71 -9.46
CA TYR A 92 -14.42 6.02 -8.34
C TYR A 92 -14.97 4.62 -8.11
N ILE A 93 -16.26 4.40 -8.34
CA ILE A 93 -16.86 3.04 -8.27
C ILE A 93 -16.20 2.05 -9.24
N LEU A 94 -15.76 2.50 -10.44
CA LEU A 94 -15.02 1.65 -11.36
C LEU A 94 -13.62 1.34 -10.84
N SER A 95 -12.98 2.31 -10.18
CA SER A 95 -11.69 2.09 -9.50
C SER A 95 -11.84 1.08 -8.37
N PHE A 96 -12.87 1.24 -7.52
CA PHE A 96 -13.23 0.28 -6.47
C PHE A 96 -13.40 -1.14 -7.02
N ALA A 97 -14.24 -1.29 -8.05
CA ALA A 97 -14.49 -2.60 -8.68
C ALA A 97 -13.22 -3.20 -9.27
N THR A 98 -12.40 -2.39 -9.95
CA THR A 98 -11.12 -2.84 -10.55
C THR A 98 -10.12 -3.29 -9.48
N TRP A 99 -10.01 -2.57 -8.36
CA TRP A 99 -9.15 -2.97 -7.26
C TRP A 99 -9.66 -4.24 -6.58
N LEU A 100 -10.96 -4.35 -6.33
CA LEU A 100 -11.55 -5.52 -5.67
C LEU A 100 -11.42 -6.78 -6.52
N THR A 101 -11.79 -6.69 -7.80
CA THR A 101 -11.68 -7.84 -8.72
C THR A 101 -10.22 -8.21 -8.99
N GLY A 102 -9.32 -7.21 -9.09
CA GLY A 102 -7.88 -7.45 -9.17
C GLY A 102 -7.32 -8.12 -7.92
N ALA A 103 -7.77 -7.72 -6.73
CA ALA A 103 -7.41 -8.39 -5.48
C ALA A 103 -7.85 -9.85 -5.44
N TYR A 104 -9.06 -10.13 -5.95
CA TYR A 104 -9.52 -11.50 -6.09
C TYR A 104 -8.65 -12.31 -7.07
N GLY A 105 -8.18 -11.69 -8.16
CA GLY A 105 -7.22 -12.30 -9.08
C GLY A 105 -5.89 -12.65 -8.40
N VAL A 106 -5.36 -11.76 -7.56
CA VAL A 106 -4.17 -12.06 -6.73
C VAL A 106 -4.44 -13.20 -5.77
N TYR A 107 -5.57 -13.18 -5.06
CA TYR A 107 -5.98 -14.22 -4.13
C TYR A 107 -6.10 -15.58 -4.82
N ALA A 108 -6.80 -15.65 -5.95
CA ALA A 108 -6.94 -16.87 -6.75
C ALA A 108 -5.58 -17.40 -7.23
N ALA A 109 -4.70 -16.53 -7.70
CA ALA A 109 -3.34 -16.92 -8.10
C ALA A 109 -2.55 -17.50 -6.91
N LEU A 110 -2.60 -16.83 -5.74
CA LEU A 110 -1.93 -17.33 -4.53
C LEU A 110 -2.48 -18.70 -4.10
N ARG A 111 -3.80 -18.94 -4.21
CA ARG A 111 -4.42 -20.25 -3.94
C ARG A 111 -3.92 -21.37 -4.87
N MET A 112 -3.49 -21.05 -6.09
CA MET A 112 -2.86 -22.06 -6.96
C MET A 112 -1.49 -22.52 -6.44
N GLY A 113 -0.81 -21.69 -5.66
CA GLY A 113 0.49 -22.02 -5.05
C GLY A 113 0.40 -22.52 -3.61
N TYR A 114 -0.65 -22.15 -2.88
CA TYR A 114 -0.85 -22.43 -1.47
C TYR A 114 -2.26 -22.96 -1.22
N LYS A 115 -2.40 -23.97 -0.37
CA LYS A 115 -3.73 -24.54 -0.01
C LYS A 115 -4.63 -23.50 0.66
N THR A 116 -4.04 -22.73 1.58
CA THR A 116 -4.69 -21.62 2.30
C THR A 116 -3.85 -20.36 2.13
N VAL A 117 -4.49 -19.23 1.92
CA VAL A 117 -3.84 -17.92 1.80
C VAL A 117 -4.16 -17.11 3.05
N ASP A 118 -3.18 -16.95 3.91
CA ASP A 118 -3.28 -16.17 5.13
C ASP A 118 -2.59 -14.79 4.98
N LEU A 119 -2.77 -13.96 5.99
CA LEU A 119 -2.15 -12.63 6.06
C LEU A 119 -0.62 -12.70 6.01
N GLN A 120 -0.02 -13.78 6.56
CA GLN A 120 1.43 -13.95 6.56
C GLN A 120 1.98 -14.19 5.15
N ILE A 121 1.29 -15.02 4.35
CA ILE A 121 1.65 -15.27 2.94
C ILE A 121 1.53 -13.98 2.14
N LEU A 122 0.40 -13.25 2.28
CA LEU A 122 0.21 -11.98 1.60
C LEU A 122 1.35 -11.00 1.90
N VAL A 123 1.62 -10.75 3.18
CA VAL A 123 2.63 -9.76 3.57
C VAL A 123 4.04 -10.17 3.14
N ARG A 124 4.36 -11.47 3.10
CA ARG A 124 5.63 -11.95 2.54
C ARG A 124 5.75 -11.63 1.05
N TYR A 125 4.67 -11.79 0.27
CA TYR A 125 4.68 -11.41 -1.14
C TYR A 125 4.73 -9.90 -1.34
N LEU A 126 4.02 -9.13 -0.52
CA LEU A 126 4.12 -7.66 -0.52
C LEU A 126 5.55 -7.19 -0.23
N ALA A 127 6.20 -7.78 0.78
CA ALA A 127 7.60 -7.49 1.11
C ALA A 127 8.56 -7.86 -0.04
N LEU A 128 8.37 -9.04 -0.65
CA LEU A 128 9.15 -9.50 -1.80
C LEU A 128 9.00 -8.56 -3.00
N VAL A 129 7.77 -8.15 -3.30
CA VAL A 129 7.46 -7.19 -4.37
C VAL A 129 8.07 -5.81 -4.08
N GLY A 130 7.99 -5.33 -2.83
CA GLY A 130 8.64 -4.09 -2.43
C GLY A 130 10.15 -4.11 -2.66
N VAL A 131 10.82 -5.21 -2.26
CA VAL A 131 12.25 -5.41 -2.51
C VAL A 131 12.54 -5.52 -4.01
N PHE A 132 11.73 -6.26 -4.76
CA PHE A 132 11.87 -6.38 -6.22
C PHE A 132 11.82 -5.01 -6.90
N GLN A 133 10.88 -4.15 -6.53
CA GLN A 133 10.78 -2.80 -7.07
C GLN A 133 12.01 -1.93 -6.72
N CYS A 134 12.52 -2.06 -5.50
CA CYS A 134 13.74 -1.37 -5.09
C CYS A 134 14.96 -1.85 -5.87
N VAL A 135 15.14 -3.17 -6.05
CA VAL A 135 16.24 -3.75 -6.82
C VAL A 135 16.15 -3.33 -8.29
N THR A 136 14.97 -3.41 -8.90
CA THR A 136 14.78 -2.98 -10.28
C THR A 136 15.04 -1.48 -10.47
N ALA A 137 14.71 -0.64 -9.48
CA ALA A 137 15.03 0.78 -9.52
C ALA A 137 16.54 1.04 -9.58
N VAL A 138 17.32 0.32 -8.75
CA VAL A 138 18.80 0.39 -8.78
C VAL A 138 19.37 -0.15 -10.11
N LEU A 139 18.80 -1.23 -10.64
CA LEU A 139 19.22 -1.78 -11.93
C LEU A 139 18.93 -0.83 -13.10
N ILE A 140 17.75 -0.19 -13.11
CA ILE A 140 17.38 0.80 -14.12
C ILE A 140 18.35 1.98 -14.11
N ASP A 141 18.76 2.44 -12.94
CA ASP A 141 19.65 3.57 -12.79
C ASP A 141 21.10 3.26 -13.22
N ASN A 142 21.61 2.08 -12.87
CA ASN A 142 23.00 1.73 -13.09
C ASN A 142 23.29 1.04 -14.44
N TYR A 143 22.29 0.42 -15.09
CA TYR A 143 22.47 -0.33 -16.33
C TYR A 143 21.64 0.24 -17.47
N SER A 144 22.29 0.98 -18.39
CA SER A 144 21.64 1.64 -19.52
C SER A 144 20.88 0.67 -20.45
N GLY A 145 21.39 -0.54 -20.64
CA GLY A 145 20.70 -1.59 -21.42
C GLY A 145 19.40 -2.04 -20.78
N PHE A 146 19.40 -2.25 -19.47
CA PHE A 146 18.19 -2.62 -18.73
C PHE A 146 17.19 -1.47 -18.68
N SER A 147 17.66 -0.26 -18.46
CA SER A 147 16.87 0.95 -18.51
C SER A 147 16.18 1.13 -19.88
N SER A 148 16.93 0.99 -20.99
CA SER A 148 16.37 1.09 -22.35
C SER A 148 15.35 -0.01 -22.64
N PHE A 149 15.57 -1.21 -22.10
CA PHE A 149 14.59 -2.30 -22.18
C PHE A 149 13.29 -1.94 -21.44
N VAL A 150 13.37 -1.47 -20.20
CA VAL A 150 12.19 -1.07 -19.42
C VAL A 150 11.44 0.06 -20.11
N ASP A 151 12.13 1.11 -20.57
CA ASP A 151 11.51 2.28 -21.21
C ASP A 151 10.86 1.95 -22.56
N ARG A 152 11.30 0.86 -23.21
CA ARG A 152 10.65 0.38 -24.43
C ARG A 152 9.25 -0.17 -24.19
N PHE A 153 9.02 -0.76 -23.01
CA PHE A 153 7.77 -1.46 -22.70
C PHE A 153 6.90 -0.75 -21.66
N VAL A 154 7.50 0.10 -20.81
CA VAL A 154 6.80 0.78 -19.70
C VAL A 154 6.81 2.29 -19.92
N VAL A 155 5.62 2.90 -19.78
CA VAL A 155 5.46 4.35 -19.91
C VAL A 155 6.09 5.08 -18.72
N GLY A 156 6.77 6.21 -18.97
CA GLY A 156 7.16 7.18 -17.95
C GLY A 156 8.65 7.29 -17.65
N GLY A 157 9.50 6.34 -18.08
CA GLY A 157 10.93 6.33 -17.73
C GLY A 157 11.70 7.61 -18.05
N GLY A 158 11.44 8.22 -19.21
CA GLY A 158 12.09 9.48 -19.60
C GLY A 158 11.71 10.67 -18.70
N TYR A 159 10.50 10.71 -18.15
CA TYR A 159 10.09 11.73 -17.18
C TYR A 159 10.78 11.52 -15.83
N TYR A 160 10.84 10.28 -15.33
CA TYR A 160 11.42 9.98 -14.02
C TYR A 160 12.92 10.27 -13.97
N ARG A 161 13.66 10.01 -15.05
CA ARG A 161 15.11 10.35 -15.14
C ARG A 161 15.37 11.86 -15.00
N ARG A 162 14.49 12.70 -15.58
CA ARG A 162 14.64 14.16 -15.45
C ARG A 162 14.40 14.67 -14.03
N SER A 163 13.67 13.92 -13.21
CA SER A 163 13.36 14.29 -11.83
C SER A 163 14.47 13.94 -10.83
N MET A 164 15.60 13.38 -11.28
CA MET A 164 16.72 12.93 -10.44
C MET A 164 16.29 11.97 -9.31
N ARG A 165 15.25 11.17 -9.55
CA ARG A 165 14.74 10.19 -8.61
C ARG A 165 14.89 8.79 -9.19
N LEU A 166 15.13 7.80 -8.31
CA LEU A 166 15.02 6.41 -8.70
C LEU A 166 13.56 6.08 -9.07
N TYR A 167 13.37 5.13 -9.97
CA TYR A 167 12.06 4.57 -10.30
C TYR A 167 12.18 3.08 -10.58
N GLY A 168 11.22 2.30 -10.10
CA GLY A 168 11.09 0.87 -10.38
C GLY A 168 10.14 0.60 -11.55
N ILE A 169 9.82 -0.65 -11.76
CA ILE A 169 8.85 -1.09 -12.75
C ILE A 169 7.43 -0.90 -12.16
N GLY A 170 6.85 0.30 -12.34
CA GLY A 170 5.57 0.71 -11.76
C GLY A 170 5.67 1.40 -10.40
N ALA A 171 6.83 1.37 -9.75
CA ALA A 171 7.08 2.11 -8.52
C ALA A 171 7.79 3.43 -8.81
N ALA A 172 7.04 4.52 -8.83
CA ALA A 172 7.58 5.84 -9.06
C ALA A 172 6.79 6.91 -8.29
N LEU A 173 7.47 8.02 -7.96
CA LEU A 173 6.87 9.19 -7.30
C LEU A 173 6.05 8.83 -6.04
N ASP A 174 5.10 9.68 -5.68
CA ASP A 174 4.28 9.51 -4.48
C ASP A 174 3.39 8.26 -4.48
N PRO A 175 2.76 7.84 -5.60
CA PRO A 175 2.03 6.57 -5.62
C PRO A 175 2.90 5.35 -5.28
N GLY A 176 4.17 5.33 -5.71
CA GLY A 176 5.13 4.30 -5.33
C GLY A 176 5.46 4.35 -3.84
N GLY A 177 5.76 5.54 -3.31
CA GLY A 177 6.06 5.74 -1.90
C GLY A 177 4.94 5.35 -0.96
N ILE A 178 3.69 5.62 -1.33
CA ILE A 178 2.50 5.23 -0.56
C ILE A 178 2.37 3.72 -0.47
N ARG A 179 2.59 3.00 -1.58
CA ARG A 179 2.55 1.54 -1.60
C ARG A 179 3.65 0.94 -0.74
N PHE A 180 4.87 1.50 -0.80
CA PHE A 180 5.95 1.12 0.12
C PHE A 180 5.58 1.38 1.58
N SER A 181 4.94 2.51 1.89
CA SER A 181 4.47 2.82 3.25
C SER A 181 3.47 1.79 3.78
N VAL A 182 2.49 1.40 2.95
CA VAL A 182 1.53 0.35 3.30
C VAL A 182 2.25 -0.98 3.55
N ILE A 183 3.18 -1.38 2.66
CA ILE A 183 3.96 -2.62 2.81
C ILE A 183 4.72 -2.61 4.14
N GLN A 184 5.33 -1.49 4.53
CA GLN A 184 6.07 -1.37 5.78
C GLN A 184 5.17 -1.48 7.02
N VAL A 185 3.99 -0.86 7.00
CA VAL A 185 2.99 -1.01 8.07
C VAL A 185 2.54 -2.47 8.19
N MET A 186 2.34 -3.18 7.06
CA MET A 186 1.95 -4.59 7.05
C MET A 186 3.09 -5.51 7.54
N ILE A 187 4.35 -5.22 7.19
CA ILE A 187 5.52 -5.93 7.75
C ILE A 187 5.57 -5.73 9.27
N ALA A 188 5.40 -4.49 9.74
CA ALA A 188 5.39 -4.19 11.18
C ALA A 188 4.26 -4.92 11.91
N HIS A 189 3.08 -5.06 11.29
CA HIS A 189 1.99 -5.87 11.83
C HIS A 189 2.42 -7.31 12.08
N LEU A 190 3.06 -7.99 11.12
CA LEU A 190 3.52 -9.37 11.32
C LEU A 190 4.53 -9.49 12.46
N PHE A 191 5.46 -8.53 12.58
CA PHE A 191 6.39 -8.49 13.69
C PHE A 191 5.69 -8.36 15.04
N ALA A 192 4.71 -7.46 15.10
CA ALA A 192 4.02 -7.16 16.35
C ALA A 192 3.09 -8.30 16.81
N THR A 193 2.47 -9.04 15.86
CA THR A 193 1.32 -9.90 16.18
C THR A 193 1.51 -11.37 15.88
N ASN A 194 2.33 -11.74 14.86
CA ASN A 194 2.40 -13.12 14.38
C ASN A 194 3.43 -13.97 15.15
N PRO A 195 3.01 -15.00 15.93
CA PRO A 195 3.92 -15.85 16.69
C PRO A 195 4.92 -16.63 15.80
N ASN A 196 4.49 -17.06 14.61
CA ASN A 196 5.34 -17.81 13.69
C ASN A 196 6.50 -16.96 13.16
N VAL A 197 6.27 -15.67 12.95
CA VAL A 197 7.33 -14.72 12.59
C VAL A 197 8.23 -14.47 13.79
N ARG A 198 7.64 -14.21 14.97
CA ARG A 198 8.39 -13.90 16.21
C ARG A 198 9.26 -15.05 16.71
N ASN A 199 8.89 -16.29 16.43
CA ASN A 199 9.64 -17.47 16.85
C ASN A 199 10.63 -17.99 15.80
N ASN A 200 10.57 -17.49 14.55
CA ASN A 200 11.42 -17.91 13.46
C ASN A 200 12.42 -16.83 13.07
N ARG A 201 13.68 -16.98 13.48
CA ARG A 201 14.77 -16.02 13.22
C ARG A 201 14.94 -15.72 11.72
N GLN A 202 14.82 -16.72 10.84
CA GLN A 202 14.97 -16.52 9.41
C GLN A 202 13.85 -15.63 8.86
N SER A 203 12.58 -15.86 9.25
CA SER A 203 11.46 -15.00 8.88
C SER A 203 11.64 -13.57 9.36
N GLN A 204 12.11 -13.40 10.61
CA GLN A 204 12.40 -12.08 11.16
C GLN A 204 13.46 -11.35 10.34
N LEU A 205 14.62 -11.98 10.12
CA LEU A 205 15.72 -11.38 9.37
C LEU A 205 15.31 -11.02 7.94
N THR A 206 14.56 -11.90 7.26
CA THR A 206 14.09 -11.64 5.89
C THR A 206 13.15 -10.44 5.83
N LEU A 207 12.19 -10.34 6.75
CA LEU A 207 11.25 -9.22 6.79
C LEU A 207 11.93 -7.91 7.21
N LEU A 208 12.89 -7.97 8.16
CA LEU A 208 13.67 -6.79 8.56
C LEU A 208 14.57 -6.30 7.44
N LEU A 209 15.21 -7.21 6.72
CA LEU A 209 15.99 -6.86 5.54
C LEU A 209 15.10 -6.21 4.47
N ALA A 210 13.93 -6.77 4.21
CA ALA A 210 12.96 -6.18 3.29
C ALA A 210 12.52 -4.79 3.75
N PHE A 211 12.18 -4.62 5.03
CA PHE A 211 11.83 -3.33 5.60
C PHE A 211 12.95 -2.30 5.43
N SER A 212 14.19 -2.68 5.72
CA SER A 212 15.36 -1.80 5.59
C SER A 212 15.64 -1.41 4.13
N ILE A 213 15.61 -2.36 3.20
CA ILE A 213 15.79 -2.10 1.76
C ILE A 213 14.71 -1.12 1.26
N ILE A 214 13.44 -1.35 1.62
CA ILE A 214 12.34 -0.48 1.24
C ILE A 214 12.51 0.90 1.88
N THR A 215 12.94 1.00 3.15
CA THR A 215 13.18 2.29 3.81
C THR A 215 14.23 3.10 3.07
N ILE A 216 15.36 2.50 2.71
CA ILE A 216 16.48 3.22 2.13
C ILE A 216 16.22 3.54 0.65
N ILE A 217 16.00 2.51 -0.17
CA ILE A 217 15.86 2.69 -1.62
C ILE A 217 14.50 3.28 -1.95
N GLY A 218 13.42 2.85 -1.27
CA GLY A 218 12.09 3.38 -1.45
C GLY A 218 11.99 4.88 -1.13
N SER A 219 12.75 5.39 -0.12
CA SER A 219 12.79 6.83 0.19
C SER A 219 13.49 7.66 -0.90
N VAL A 220 14.42 7.06 -1.65
CA VAL A 220 15.03 7.69 -2.83
C VAL A 220 14.05 7.69 -4.03
N ILE A 221 13.17 6.70 -4.12
CA ILE A 221 12.07 6.70 -5.11
C ILE A 221 11.04 7.77 -4.73
N SER A 222 10.61 7.77 -3.46
CA SER A 222 9.70 8.77 -2.90
C SER A 222 9.87 8.91 -1.39
N ARG A 223 10.07 10.14 -0.91
CA ARG A 223 10.15 10.46 0.53
C ARG A 223 8.91 10.04 1.32
N THR A 224 7.77 9.89 0.66
CA THR A 224 6.53 9.40 1.28
C THR A 224 6.70 8.01 1.90
N THR A 225 7.66 7.20 1.41
CA THR A 225 8.05 5.92 2.02
C THR A 225 8.46 6.06 3.48
N LEU A 226 9.09 7.18 3.88
CA LEU A 226 9.52 7.43 5.26
C LEU A 226 8.33 7.54 6.24
N VAL A 227 7.15 7.91 5.76
CA VAL A 227 5.94 7.93 6.60
C VAL A 227 5.61 6.51 7.06
N GLY A 228 5.59 5.55 6.13
CA GLY A 228 5.38 4.14 6.47
C GLY A 228 6.49 3.55 7.34
N SER A 229 7.75 3.96 7.08
CA SER A 229 8.88 3.57 7.92
C SER A 229 8.71 4.05 9.36
N GLY A 230 8.35 5.31 9.56
CA GLY A 230 8.12 5.90 10.89
C GLY A 230 6.95 5.23 11.62
N LEU A 231 5.80 5.06 10.95
CA LEU A 231 4.64 4.38 11.51
C LEU A 231 4.95 2.91 11.84
N GLY A 232 5.65 2.21 10.96
CA GLY A 232 6.05 0.82 11.17
C GLY A 232 7.02 0.65 12.34
N LEU A 233 8.04 1.51 12.44
CA LEU A 233 8.99 1.50 13.56
C LEU A 233 8.30 1.84 14.89
N ALA A 234 7.40 2.82 14.89
CA ALA A 234 6.60 3.16 16.06
C ALA A 234 5.74 1.98 16.52
N TYR A 235 5.14 1.23 15.59
CA TYR A 235 4.35 0.04 15.90
C TYR A 235 5.21 -1.08 16.49
N ILE A 236 6.36 -1.38 15.87
CA ILE A 236 7.30 -2.36 16.39
C ILE A 236 7.75 -1.95 17.81
N GLY A 237 8.15 -0.70 18.01
CA GLY A 237 8.55 -0.18 19.31
C GLY A 237 7.44 -0.26 20.37
N PHE A 238 6.20 0.14 20.02
CA PHE A 238 5.04 0.03 20.90
C PHE A 238 4.75 -1.43 21.30
N SER A 239 4.86 -2.36 20.35
CA SER A 239 4.63 -3.78 20.62
C SER A 239 5.64 -4.35 21.63
N LEU A 240 6.89 -3.85 21.60
CA LEU A 240 7.93 -4.22 22.57
C LEU A 240 7.60 -3.76 23.98
N VAL A 241 7.16 -2.51 24.12
CA VAL A 241 6.80 -1.94 25.43
C VAL A 241 5.62 -2.72 26.03
N LYS A 242 4.60 -3.03 25.21
CA LYS A 242 3.44 -3.81 25.66
C LYS A 242 3.80 -5.22 26.10
N LEU A 243 4.72 -5.89 25.41
CA LEU A 243 5.24 -7.21 25.79
C LEU A 243 6.00 -7.16 27.11
N ARG A 244 6.72 -6.08 27.40
CA ARG A 244 7.41 -5.86 28.66
C ARG A 244 6.45 -5.74 29.86
N GLN A 245 5.27 -5.17 29.65
CA GLN A 245 4.27 -4.95 30.70
C GLN A 245 3.42 -6.20 31.02
N GLY A 246 3.26 -7.14 30.08
CA GLY A 246 2.32 -8.26 30.20
C GLY A 246 2.92 -9.67 30.15
N GLY A 247 4.23 -9.84 30.01
CA GLY A 247 4.82 -11.17 29.87
C GLY A 247 6.34 -11.17 29.72
N PHE A 248 6.93 -12.32 29.91
CA PHE A 248 8.38 -12.52 29.81
C PHE A 248 8.88 -12.17 28.39
N ILE A 249 9.76 -11.18 28.28
CA ILE A 249 10.55 -10.98 27.07
C ILE A 249 11.45 -12.20 26.94
N THR A 250 11.16 -13.06 25.97
CA THR A 250 12.06 -14.19 25.72
C THR A 250 13.42 -13.68 25.25
N LEU A 251 14.48 -14.30 25.71
CA LEU A 251 15.86 -13.98 25.33
C LEU A 251 16.01 -13.89 23.79
N ARG A 252 15.28 -14.73 23.04
CA ARG A 252 15.22 -14.72 21.58
C ARG A 252 14.66 -13.44 20.99
N MET A 253 13.62 -12.87 21.60
CA MET A 253 13.05 -11.60 21.15
C MET A 253 14.07 -10.48 21.34
N MET A 254 14.72 -10.43 22.50
CA MET A 254 15.76 -9.45 22.78
C MET A 254 16.93 -9.56 21.79
N GLN A 255 17.36 -10.78 21.48
CA GLN A 255 18.39 -11.02 20.46
C GLN A 255 17.98 -10.51 19.07
N THR A 256 16.72 -10.69 18.67
CA THR A 256 16.24 -10.21 17.36
C THR A 256 16.27 -8.70 17.27
N TYR A 257 15.87 -8.01 18.33
CA TYR A 257 15.90 -6.55 18.36
C TYR A 257 17.32 -5.99 18.43
N VAL A 258 18.20 -6.67 19.14
CA VAL A 258 19.64 -6.35 19.13
C VAL A 258 20.22 -6.53 17.71
N VAL A 259 19.88 -7.64 17.05
CA VAL A 259 20.29 -7.85 15.63
C VAL A 259 19.71 -6.79 14.71
N PHE A 260 18.44 -6.41 14.91
CA PHE A 260 17.82 -5.32 14.15
C PHE A 260 18.52 -3.98 14.38
N LEU A 261 18.80 -3.63 15.63
CA LEU A 261 19.51 -2.42 15.98
C LEU A 261 20.91 -2.40 15.32
N PHE A 262 21.64 -3.51 15.41
CA PHE A 262 22.96 -3.63 14.76
C PHE A 262 22.84 -3.59 13.23
N ALA A 263 21.81 -4.19 12.64
CA ALA A 263 21.56 -4.08 11.21
C ALA A 263 21.27 -2.63 10.78
N MET A 264 20.44 -1.91 11.56
CA MET A 264 20.18 -0.49 11.30
C MET A 264 21.42 0.38 11.46
N ILE A 265 22.24 0.14 12.49
CA ILE A 265 23.52 0.82 12.67
C ILE A 265 24.47 0.50 11.52
N GLY A 266 24.55 -0.77 11.10
CA GLY A 266 25.36 -1.20 9.95
C GLY A 266 24.93 -0.53 8.65
N VAL A 267 23.63 -0.46 8.39
CA VAL A 267 23.06 0.26 7.25
C VAL A 267 23.36 1.75 7.31
N LEU A 268 23.26 2.36 8.49
CA LEU A 268 23.60 3.77 8.68
C LEU A 268 25.09 4.02 8.43
N ALA A 269 25.97 3.19 9.01
CA ALA A 269 27.42 3.28 8.80
C ALA A 269 27.80 3.08 7.34
N PHE A 270 27.21 2.09 6.65
CA PHE A 270 27.35 1.87 5.22
C PHE A 270 26.90 3.09 4.42
N SER A 271 25.75 3.65 4.77
CA SER A 271 25.22 4.85 4.10
C SER A 271 26.14 6.05 4.29
N ILE A 272 26.68 6.27 5.49
CA ILE A 272 27.67 7.34 5.77
C ILE A 272 28.96 7.12 4.97
N TYR A 273 29.48 5.90 4.91
CA TYR A 273 30.67 5.58 4.13
C TYR A 273 30.46 5.89 2.64
N PHE A 274 29.40 5.36 2.03
CA PHE A 274 29.12 5.61 0.62
C PHE A 274 28.74 7.06 0.31
N TYR A 275 28.11 7.76 1.26
CA TYR A 275 27.86 9.19 1.17
C TYR A 275 29.16 9.98 0.97
N SER A 276 30.23 9.58 1.64
CA SER A 276 31.54 10.27 1.53
C SER A 276 32.33 9.89 0.29
N VAL A 277 32.15 8.66 -0.26
CA VAL A 277 32.98 8.12 -1.35
C VAL A 277 32.34 8.29 -2.72
N SER A 278 31.01 8.16 -2.82
CA SER A 278 30.27 8.18 -4.09
C SER A 278 29.43 9.44 -4.28
N ARG A 279 29.78 10.26 -5.28
CA ARG A 279 29.07 11.51 -5.60
C ARG A 279 27.60 11.26 -5.98
N THR A 280 27.32 10.18 -6.69
CA THR A 280 25.96 9.80 -7.08
C THR A 280 25.13 9.36 -5.86
N PHE A 281 25.73 8.52 -5.01
CA PHE A 281 25.10 8.05 -3.79
C PHE A 281 24.85 9.19 -2.78
N HIS A 282 25.77 10.15 -2.72
CA HIS A 282 25.61 11.39 -1.97
C HIS A 282 24.33 12.12 -2.38
N GLY A 283 24.11 12.32 -3.69
CA GLY A 283 22.91 12.98 -4.20
C GLY A 283 21.62 12.24 -3.82
N TYR A 284 21.62 10.92 -3.95
CA TYR A 284 20.44 10.09 -3.62
C TYR A 284 20.10 10.08 -2.13
N LEU A 285 21.10 9.92 -1.27
CA LEU A 285 20.86 9.98 0.18
C LEU A 285 20.44 11.38 0.61
N ARG A 286 21.07 12.43 0.08
CA ARG A 286 20.69 13.81 0.36
C ARG A 286 19.24 14.07 -0.03
N PHE A 287 18.80 13.56 -1.20
CA PHE A 287 17.41 13.66 -1.62
C PHE A 287 16.47 12.87 -0.70
N GLY A 288 16.74 11.58 -0.47
CA GLY A 288 15.82 10.71 0.30
C GLY A 288 15.65 11.14 1.77
N PHE A 289 16.75 11.61 2.38
CA PHE A 289 16.82 11.96 3.81
C PHE A 289 17.07 13.45 4.06
N GLU A 290 16.67 14.32 3.14
CA GLU A 290 16.93 15.76 3.15
C GLU A 290 16.56 16.43 4.48
N ALA A 291 15.41 16.11 5.07
CA ALA A 291 14.99 16.70 6.34
C ALA A 291 15.97 16.41 7.49
N PHE A 292 16.55 15.21 7.52
CA PHE A 292 17.54 14.81 8.53
C PHE A 292 18.88 15.52 8.33
N PHE A 293 19.32 15.68 7.07
CA PHE A 293 20.52 16.45 6.75
C PHE A 293 20.36 17.92 7.08
N ASN A 294 19.22 18.52 6.69
CA ASN A 294 18.94 19.92 7.00
C ASN A 294 18.87 20.14 8.52
N TRP A 295 18.24 19.20 9.25
CA TRP A 295 18.21 19.27 10.70
C TRP A 295 19.61 19.21 11.34
N ALA A 296 20.46 18.32 10.85
CA ALA A 296 21.85 18.20 11.35
C ALA A 296 22.70 19.43 11.02
N GLU A 297 22.47 20.08 9.86
CA GLU A 297 23.26 21.23 9.38
C GLU A 297 22.75 22.58 9.89
N THR A 298 21.43 22.72 10.00
CA THR A 298 20.78 24.03 10.28
C THR A 298 19.91 24.04 11.53
N GLY A 299 19.69 22.87 12.16
CA GLY A 299 18.74 22.72 13.28
C GLY A 299 17.26 22.71 12.85
N VAL A 300 16.94 22.82 11.55
CA VAL A 300 15.58 22.90 11.04
C VAL A 300 15.22 21.60 10.30
N PHE A 301 14.19 20.89 10.80
CA PHE A 301 13.70 19.66 10.18
C PHE A 301 12.71 19.98 9.05
N ARG A 302 13.24 20.36 7.87
CA ARG A 302 12.46 20.73 6.68
C ARG A 302 13.12 20.23 5.40
N THR A 303 12.32 20.12 4.34
CA THR A 303 12.78 19.79 2.99
C THR A 303 12.29 20.86 2.01
N HIS A 304 12.95 21.00 0.89
CA HIS A 304 12.49 21.85 -0.20
C HIS A 304 11.05 21.53 -0.64
N SER A 305 10.68 20.22 -0.62
CA SER A 305 9.29 19.82 -0.90
C SER A 305 8.28 20.30 0.14
N THR A 306 8.66 20.33 1.44
CA THR A 306 7.76 20.88 2.48
C THR A 306 7.58 22.38 2.34
N ASP A 307 8.63 23.10 1.96
CA ASP A 307 8.55 24.55 1.73
C ASP A 307 7.63 24.88 0.55
N ILE A 308 7.71 24.09 -0.54
CA ILE A 308 6.77 24.22 -1.67
C ILE A 308 5.35 23.86 -1.24
N LEU A 309 5.14 22.76 -0.50
CA LEU A 309 3.82 22.35 -0.04
C LEU A 309 3.17 23.41 0.88
N ASP A 310 3.95 24.11 1.70
CA ASP A 310 3.43 25.19 2.56
C ASP A 310 2.78 26.31 1.72
N THR A 311 3.25 26.55 0.49
CA THR A 311 2.67 27.55 -0.41
C THR A 311 1.46 27.05 -1.19
N MET A 312 1.22 25.72 -1.18
CA MET A 312 0.15 25.06 -1.95
C MET A 312 -1.17 24.90 -1.17
N TRP A 313 -1.22 25.32 0.11
CA TRP A 313 -2.46 25.32 0.86
C TRP A 313 -3.38 26.44 0.39
N VAL A 314 -4.33 26.09 -0.49
CA VAL A 314 -5.32 27.00 -1.07
C VAL A 314 -6.72 26.52 -0.72
N TRP A 315 -7.60 27.48 -0.43
CA TRP A 315 -8.94 27.21 0.01
C TRP A 315 -9.96 27.95 -0.84
N PRO A 316 -11.19 27.41 -1.00
CA PRO A 316 -12.26 28.12 -1.71
C PRO A 316 -12.64 29.42 -1.01
N ASN A 317 -13.00 30.43 -1.80
CA ASN A 317 -13.47 31.73 -1.30
C ASN A 317 -14.99 31.79 -1.12
N ASP A 318 -15.73 30.78 -1.60
CA ASP A 318 -17.19 30.77 -1.60
C ASP A 318 -17.75 29.55 -0.84
N PRO A 319 -18.88 29.71 -0.11
CA PRO A 319 -19.47 28.64 0.70
C PRO A 319 -19.97 27.43 -0.10
N ILE A 320 -20.39 27.63 -1.35
CA ILE A 320 -20.91 26.54 -2.20
C ILE A 320 -19.78 25.58 -2.55
N THR A 321 -18.63 26.12 -2.95
CA THR A 321 -17.43 25.28 -3.22
C THR A 321 -16.96 24.58 -1.94
N TRP A 322 -17.04 25.20 -0.77
CA TRP A 322 -16.73 24.52 0.48
C TRP A 322 -17.64 23.32 0.74
N LEU A 323 -18.94 23.42 0.46
CA LEU A 323 -19.90 22.33 0.75
C LEU A 323 -19.92 21.25 -0.32
N ILE A 324 -19.99 21.65 -1.59
CA ILE A 324 -20.27 20.74 -2.74
C ILE A 324 -19.04 20.55 -3.62
N GLY A 325 -18.14 21.54 -3.69
CA GLY A 325 -17.01 21.56 -4.61
C GLY A 325 -17.34 22.19 -5.97
N LYS A 326 -16.31 22.26 -6.83
CA LYS A 326 -16.38 22.75 -8.21
C LYS A 326 -16.32 21.63 -9.25
N GLY A 327 -16.23 20.36 -8.83
CA GLY A 327 -16.16 19.21 -9.73
C GLY A 327 -14.93 19.24 -10.65
N THR A 328 -13.79 19.76 -10.17
CA THR A 328 -12.53 19.78 -10.95
C THR A 328 -11.32 19.71 -10.04
N ILE A 329 -10.23 19.09 -10.51
CA ILE A 329 -9.00 18.95 -9.74
C ILE A 329 -8.28 20.28 -9.64
N ALA A 330 -8.04 20.73 -8.43
CA ALA A 330 -7.49 22.05 -8.12
C ALA A 330 -6.06 22.27 -8.64
N ASN A 331 -5.24 21.24 -8.81
CA ASN A 331 -3.87 21.41 -9.22
C ASN A 331 -3.73 21.99 -10.65
N TYR A 332 -4.73 21.83 -11.52
CA TYR A 332 -4.77 22.46 -12.84
C TYR A 332 -5.23 23.92 -12.79
N ILE A 333 -6.02 24.31 -11.77
CA ILE A 333 -6.62 25.64 -11.67
C ILE A 333 -5.91 26.48 -10.61
N ASN A 334 -5.58 25.87 -9.48
CA ASN A 334 -5.07 26.57 -8.30
C ASN A 334 -3.61 26.21 -7.96
N GLY A 335 -2.96 25.33 -8.74
CA GLY A 335 -1.55 24.97 -8.58
C GLY A 335 -1.24 24.21 -7.29
N THR A 336 -2.19 23.42 -6.76
CA THR A 336 -1.98 22.65 -5.53
C THR A 336 -1.96 21.14 -5.78
N ASP A 337 -0.98 20.46 -5.17
CA ASP A 337 -0.92 18.98 -5.12
C ASP A 337 -1.57 18.43 -3.84
N ILE A 338 -1.88 19.29 -2.87
CA ILE A 338 -2.41 18.88 -1.55
C ILE A 338 -3.76 18.20 -1.71
N GLY A 339 -3.84 16.96 -1.24
CA GLY A 339 -5.03 16.12 -1.37
C GLY A 339 -6.27 16.75 -0.74
N TYR A 340 -6.15 17.30 0.48
CA TYR A 340 -7.27 17.98 1.15
C TYR A 340 -7.83 19.14 0.33
N CYS A 341 -6.96 20.00 -0.22
CA CYS A 341 -7.38 21.09 -1.08
C CYS A 341 -8.08 20.57 -2.33
N ASN A 342 -7.48 19.58 -3.00
CA ASN A 342 -8.04 18.96 -4.19
C ASN A 342 -9.41 18.32 -3.92
N PHE A 343 -9.59 17.60 -2.80
CA PHE A 343 -10.90 17.04 -2.44
C PHE A 343 -11.94 18.11 -2.19
N ILE A 344 -11.59 19.16 -1.43
CA ILE A 344 -12.53 20.25 -1.12
C ILE A 344 -12.91 21.00 -2.40
N PHE A 345 -11.96 21.29 -3.28
CA PHE A 345 -12.27 21.90 -4.57
C PHE A 345 -13.10 20.99 -5.47
N TYR A 346 -12.89 19.67 -5.41
CA TYR A 346 -13.60 18.74 -6.28
C TYR A 346 -15.00 18.42 -5.78
N CYS A 347 -15.15 17.99 -4.53
CA CYS A 347 -16.38 17.45 -3.99
C CYS A 347 -16.84 18.09 -2.65
N GLY A 348 -16.18 19.17 -2.23
CA GLY A 348 -16.49 19.87 -1.01
C GLY A 348 -16.18 19.05 0.26
N VAL A 349 -16.48 19.65 1.41
CA VAL A 349 -16.30 18.98 2.71
C VAL A 349 -17.22 17.75 2.83
N ILE A 350 -18.43 17.80 2.27
CA ILE A 350 -19.36 16.66 2.32
C ILE A 350 -18.78 15.46 1.59
N GLY A 351 -18.25 15.65 0.36
CA GLY A 351 -17.58 14.59 -0.38
C GLY A 351 -16.34 14.06 0.33
N LEU A 352 -15.54 14.94 0.92
CA LEU A 352 -14.38 14.57 1.73
C LEU A 352 -14.79 13.72 2.94
N LEU A 353 -15.88 14.06 3.64
CA LEU A 353 -16.39 13.28 4.76
C LEU A 353 -16.90 11.89 4.32
N ILE A 354 -17.62 11.80 3.20
CA ILE A 354 -18.07 10.53 2.62
C ILE A 354 -16.85 9.66 2.30
N PHE A 355 -15.83 10.21 1.65
CA PHE A 355 -14.63 9.48 1.26
C PHE A 355 -13.78 9.07 2.46
N SER A 356 -13.65 9.93 3.46
CA SER A 356 -12.99 9.62 4.73
C SER A 356 -13.68 8.48 5.47
N SER A 357 -15.02 8.53 5.53
CA SER A 357 -15.84 7.49 6.17
C SER A 357 -15.68 6.14 5.47
N PHE A 358 -15.56 6.13 4.14
CA PHE A 358 -15.30 4.93 3.36
C PHE A 358 -13.99 4.24 3.80
N PHE A 359 -12.86 4.97 3.92
CA PHE A 359 -11.59 4.38 4.36
C PHE A 359 -11.62 3.94 5.81
N ILE A 360 -12.19 4.76 6.70
CA ILE A 360 -12.37 4.37 8.11
C ILE A 360 -13.16 3.07 8.21
N TYR A 361 -14.25 2.95 7.45
CA TYR A 361 -15.06 1.74 7.41
C TYR A 361 -14.26 0.53 6.91
N CYS A 362 -13.55 0.65 5.77
CA CYS A 362 -12.75 -0.43 5.22
C CYS A 362 -11.70 -0.91 6.23
N HIS A 363 -10.86 -0.02 6.75
CA HIS A 363 -9.81 -0.38 7.70
C HIS A 363 -10.38 -1.01 8.98
N TRP A 364 -11.51 -0.48 9.50
CA TRP A 364 -12.09 -0.95 10.74
C TRP A 364 -12.82 -2.29 10.60
N THR A 365 -13.33 -2.61 9.42
CA THR A 365 -13.97 -3.90 9.13
C THR A 365 -12.98 -5.06 9.32
N HIS A 366 -11.72 -4.86 8.95
CA HIS A 366 -10.67 -5.86 9.09
C HIS A 366 -10.31 -6.18 10.56
N VAL A 367 -10.62 -5.29 11.51
CA VAL A 367 -10.40 -5.54 12.95
C VAL A 367 -11.20 -6.74 13.45
N ARG A 368 -12.36 -7.02 12.85
CA ARG A 368 -13.20 -8.15 13.21
C ARG A 368 -12.75 -9.47 12.58
N LYS A 369 -11.95 -9.38 11.51
CA LYS A 369 -11.54 -10.52 10.68
C LYS A 369 -10.14 -11.02 11.02
N PHE A 370 -9.25 -10.11 11.39
CA PHE A 370 -7.85 -10.45 11.68
C PHE A 370 -7.52 -10.20 13.15
N ALA A 371 -6.89 -11.18 13.79
CA ALA A 371 -6.48 -11.06 15.17
C ALA A 371 -5.48 -9.90 15.38
N ASN A 372 -5.69 -9.11 16.43
CA ASN A 372 -4.81 -7.98 16.80
C ASN A 372 -4.67 -6.87 15.73
N PHE A 373 -5.64 -6.73 14.82
CA PHE A 373 -5.56 -5.78 13.70
C PHE A 373 -5.89 -4.33 14.08
N ARG A 374 -6.35 -4.03 15.31
CA ARG A 374 -6.79 -2.69 15.73
C ARG A 374 -5.73 -1.60 15.50
N ILE A 375 -4.49 -1.85 15.91
CA ILE A 375 -3.40 -0.89 15.74
C ILE A 375 -3.09 -0.70 14.25
N THR A 376 -3.08 -1.76 13.48
CA THR A 376 -2.85 -1.70 12.03
C THR A 376 -3.94 -0.91 11.33
N ALA A 377 -5.22 -1.10 11.68
CA ALA A 377 -6.32 -0.30 11.17
C ALA A 377 -6.16 1.19 11.47
N LEU A 378 -5.74 1.53 12.71
CA LEU A 378 -5.41 2.91 13.07
C LEU A 378 -4.26 3.47 12.24
N LEU A 379 -3.19 2.68 12.04
CA LEU A 379 -2.03 3.12 11.26
C LEU A 379 -2.35 3.29 9.78
N LEU A 380 -3.16 2.41 9.18
CA LEU A 380 -3.64 2.56 7.81
C LEU A 380 -4.54 3.79 7.67
N THR A 381 -5.42 4.03 8.65
CA THR A 381 -6.25 5.25 8.69
C THR A 381 -5.38 6.50 8.80
N ALA A 382 -4.41 6.52 9.73
CA ALA A 382 -3.48 7.62 9.87
C ALA A 382 -2.66 7.85 8.59
N LEU A 383 -2.16 6.77 7.97
CA LEU A 383 -1.42 6.84 6.71
C LEU A 383 -2.26 7.47 5.59
N THR A 384 -3.54 7.09 5.45
CA THR A 384 -4.46 7.68 4.47
C THR A 384 -4.55 9.20 4.65
N PHE A 385 -4.81 9.67 5.87
CA PHE A 385 -4.95 11.09 6.15
C PHE A 385 -3.62 11.86 6.04
N ILE A 386 -2.49 11.26 6.44
CA ILE A 386 -1.17 11.87 6.26
C ILE A 386 -0.84 12.00 4.77
N VAL A 387 -1.16 11.00 3.96
CA VAL A 387 -0.95 11.04 2.51
C VAL A 387 -1.74 12.17 1.86
N TRP A 388 -2.98 12.41 2.30
CA TRP A 388 -3.82 13.50 1.78
C TRP A 388 -3.31 14.91 2.13
N ALA A 389 -2.44 15.03 3.11
CA ALA A 389 -1.71 16.30 3.31
C ALA A 389 -0.71 16.62 2.20
N LYS A 390 -0.46 15.66 1.28
CA LYS A 390 0.49 15.82 0.18
C LYS A 390 -0.15 15.57 -1.19
N VAL A 391 -0.89 14.47 -1.36
CA VAL A 391 -1.45 14.05 -2.67
C VAL A 391 -2.81 13.39 -2.51
N THR A 392 -3.59 13.37 -3.60
CA THR A 392 -4.93 12.76 -3.68
C THR A 392 -4.91 11.25 -3.93
N SER A 393 -3.91 10.53 -3.44
CA SER A 393 -3.84 9.07 -3.61
C SER A 393 -4.60 8.34 -2.53
N ASP A 394 -5.08 7.14 -2.85
CA ASP A 394 -5.74 6.23 -1.91
C ASP A 394 -4.95 4.93 -1.71
N ILE A 395 -5.32 4.18 -0.67
CA ILE A 395 -4.71 2.91 -0.32
C ILE A 395 -5.71 1.74 -0.40
N PHE A 396 -6.82 1.90 -1.08
CA PHE A 396 -7.87 0.87 -1.16
C PHE A 396 -7.35 -0.48 -1.71
N PHE A 397 -6.27 -0.49 -2.46
CA PHE A 397 -5.64 -1.72 -2.96
C PHE A 397 -5.33 -2.74 -1.84
N ILE A 398 -4.95 -2.29 -0.65
CA ILE A 398 -4.67 -3.20 0.48
C ILE A 398 -5.96 -3.68 1.14
N ASP A 399 -6.97 -2.81 1.28
CA ASP A 399 -8.27 -3.22 1.82
C ASP A 399 -8.94 -4.26 0.94
N ALA A 400 -8.87 -4.09 -0.38
CA ALA A 400 -9.38 -5.06 -1.34
C ALA A 400 -8.71 -6.44 -1.20
N LEU A 401 -7.38 -6.49 -1.00
CA LEU A 401 -6.66 -7.74 -0.72
C LEU A 401 -7.10 -8.36 0.61
N LEU A 402 -7.27 -7.55 1.64
CA LEU A 402 -7.71 -8.01 2.95
C LEU A 402 -9.13 -8.55 2.92
N PHE A 403 -10.06 -7.94 2.18
CA PHE A 403 -11.41 -8.49 1.95
C PHE A 403 -11.36 -9.87 1.29
N CYS A 404 -10.50 -10.07 0.28
CA CYS A 404 -10.39 -11.37 -0.40
C CYS A 404 -9.82 -12.46 0.52
N ILE A 405 -8.80 -12.15 1.32
CA ILE A 405 -8.17 -13.10 2.24
C ILE A 405 -9.08 -13.42 3.44
N ALA A 406 -9.86 -12.45 3.89
CA ALA A 406 -10.86 -12.67 4.93
C ALA A 406 -12.03 -13.56 4.49
N GLY A 407 -12.07 -13.98 3.22
CA GLY A 407 -13.17 -14.74 2.65
C GLY A 407 -14.43 -13.93 2.38
N ASP A 408 -14.37 -12.59 2.53
CA ASP A 408 -15.54 -11.72 2.40
C ASP A 408 -16.11 -11.68 0.97
N VAL A 409 -15.31 -12.04 -0.02
CA VAL A 409 -15.76 -12.09 -1.44
C VAL A 409 -16.42 -13.42 -1.77
N LEU A 410 -16.13 -14.49 -1.00
CA LEU A 410 -16.75 -15.81 -1.11
C LEU A 410 -17.03 -16.36 0.29
N THR A 411 -18.18 -16.07 0.85
CA THR A 411 -18.55 -16.40 2.24
C THR A 411 -18.87 -17.88 2.49
N ALA A 412 -19.20 -18.66 1.48
CA ALA A 412 -19.71 -20.03 1.62
C ALA A 412 -18.72 -21.09 2.16
N GLU A 413 -17.43 -20.81 2.27
CA GLU A 413 -16.46 -21.76 2.87
C GLU A 413 -16.21 -21.56 4.37
N GLY A 414 -16.53 -20.40 4.91
CA GLY A 414 -16.17 -20.06 6.30
C GLY A 414 -17.07 -20.70 7.37
N GLU A 415 -18.26 -21.12 7.00
CA GLU A 415 -19.20 -21.77 7.91
C GLU A 415 -19.06 -23.30 7.89
N SER A 416 -18.82 -23.90 6.71
CA SER A 416 -18.59 -25.35 6.58
C SER A 416 -17.32 -25.82 7.31
N ASP A 417 -16.21 -25.07 7.16
CA ASP A 417 -14.95 -25.43 7.84
C ASP A 417 -14.99 -25.16 9.37
N ARG A 418 -15.95 -24.38 9.85
CA ARG A 418 -16.18 -24.18 11.29
C ARG A 418 -17.08 -25.26 11.90
N GLU A 419 -18.05 -25.79 11.16
CA GLU A 419 -18.88 -26.90 11.59
C GLU A 419 -18.07 -28.22 11.62
N ASP A 420 -17.17 -28.43 10.64
CA ASP A 420 -16.29 -29.60 10.64
C ASP A 420 -15.12 -29.52 11.66
N ALA A 421 -14.88 -28.37 12.25
CA ALA A 421 -13.86 -28.14 13.28
C ALA A 421 -14.39 -28.18 14.72
N LEU A 422 -15.69 -28.38 14.93
CA LEU A 422 -16.21 -28.67 16.24
C LEU A 422 -15.94 -30.16 16.58
N PRO A 423 -15.20 -30.46 17.65
CA PRO A 423 -14.96 -31.85 18.01
C PRO A 423 -16.31 -32.52 18.39
N GLU A 424 -16.56 -33.68 17.81
CA GLU A 424 -17.61 -34.63 18.22
C GLU A 424 -17.39 -35.12 19.66
N THR A 425 -17.46 -34.24 20.63
CA THR A 425 -17.41 -34.57 22.04
C THR A 425 -18.59 -33.91 22.72
N GLU A 426 -19.75 -34.54 22.62
CA GLU A 426 -20.81 -34.54 23.64
C GLU A 426 -22.08 -35.23 23.13
N LEU A 427 -21.96 -36.51 22.72
CA LEU A 427 -23.10 -37.42 22.63
C LEU A 427 -22.66 -38.81 23.14
N ALA A 428 -22.34 -38.87 24.41
CA ALA A 428 -22.27 -40.16 25.14
C ALA A 428 -22.44 -39.91 26.62
N THR A 429 -23.66 -39.87 27.09
CA THR A 429 -24.04 -40.34 28.42
C THR A 429 -25.45 -40.91 28.36
N PRO A 430 -25.63 -42.08 28.99
CA PRO A 430 -26.82 -42.91 28.96
C PRO A 430 -28.01 -42.34 29.75
#